data_e4fcb5f30ea1b1b33ae5190d73a7a833
#
_entry.id   e4fcb5f30ea1b1b33ae5190d73a7a833
#
_cell.length_a   1.000
_cell.length_b   1.000
_cell.length_c   1.000
_cell.angle_alpha   90.00
_cell.angle_beta   90.00
_cell.angle_gamma   90.00
#
_symmetry.space_group_name_H-M   'P 1'
#
loop_
_entity.id
_entity.type
_entity.pdbx_description
1 polymer ?
#
loop_
_entity_poly.entity_id
_entity_poly.type
_entity_poly.pdbx_seq_one_letter_code
_entity_poly.pdbx_strand_id
1 'polypeptide(L)'
;MLYSVLLLALASTAGALRVGGGPAPIGARSRAPQCSIAVFGASGGTGSEAVLQALERGEDVTCLVRDRSKLKAPRSAAGFSADAPFVSDKLTVKQGSVTNKADVDAVFEGQGVTGVVVALGGKTKDVGPTMLQDGTANIIAACKANGVKRISVVTSIGVGDSMDQAPWAFRLLMMTVMSSIMVMADKPEP
;
A
#
# COMPACT_ATOMS: atom_id res chain seq x y z
N MET A 1 -31.47 -36.94 77.92
CA MET A 1 -32.60 -36.24 77.35
C MET A 1 -32.17 -35.78 75.97
N LEU A 2 -32.51 -36.61 74.93
CA LEU A 2 -33.64 -36.38 74.03
C LEU A 2 -33.36 -35.13 73.13
N TYR A 3 -33.30 -35.18 71.86
CA TYR A 3 -34.06 -35.82 70.81
C TYR A 3 -33.22 -36.07 69.55
N SER A 4 -33.30 -37.23 69.02
CA SER A 4 -32.98 -37.55 67.63
C SER A 4 -34.01 -36.93 66.74
N VAL A 5 -33.60 -36.21 65.73
CA VAL A 5 -34.44 -35.91 64.57
C VAL A 5 -33.70 -36.34 63.31
N LEU A 6 -34.16 -37.44 62.82
CA LEU A 6 -33.80 -38.04 61.53
C LEU A 6 -34.46 -37.18 60.45
N LEU A 7 -33.64 -36.47 59.68
CA LEU A 7 -34.15 -35.77 58.49
C LEU A 7 -33.67 -36.49 57.24
N LEU A 8 -34.62 -37.20 56.65
CA LEU A 8 -34.51 -37.92 55.40
C LEU A 8 -34.38 -36.86 54.27
N ALA A 9 -33.18 -36.74 53.69
CA ALA A 9 -33.00 -35.87 52.52
C ALA A 9 -33.43 -36.63 51.28
N LEU A 10 -34.57 -36.25 50.73
CA LEU A 10 -34.97 -36.61 49.39
C LEU A 10 -33.99 -35.94 48.38
N ALA A 11 -33.21 -36.74 47.72
CA ALA A 11 -32.42 -36.34 46.59
C ALA A 11 -33.37 -36.05 45.41
N SER A 12 -33.69 -34.77 45.20
CA SER A 12 -34.37 -34.28 44.02
C SER A 12 -33.33 -34.12 42.92
N THR A 13 -33.35 -35.02 41.94
CA THR A 13 -32.59 -34.92 40.71
C THR A 13 -33.20 -33.85 39.82
N ALA A 14 -32.92 -32.61 40.12
CA ALA A 14 -33.20 -31.52 39.20
C ALA A 14 -32.14 -31.53 38.11
N GLY A 15 -32.47 -32.12 36.98
CA GLY A 15 -31.70 -32.02 35.77
C GLY A 15 -31.60 -30.57 35.36
N ALA A 16 -30.48 -29.93 35.69
CA ALA A 16 -30.20 -28.58 35.22
C ALA A 16 -29.94 -28.65 33.71
N LEU A 17 -30.95 -28.31 32.95
CA LEU A 17 -30.83 -28.02 31.53
C LEU A 17 -29.85 -26.85 31.39
N ARG A 18 -28.60 -27.13 31.09
CA ARG A 18 -27.61 -26.10 30.73
C ARG A 18 -28.01 -25.51 29.39
N VAL A 19 -28.82 -24.46 29.42
CA VAL A 19 -28.90 -23.51 28.31
C VAL A 19 -27.60 -22.69 28.34
N GLY A 20 -26.54 -23.30 27.86
CA GLY A 20 -25.25 -22.67 27.69
C GLY A 20 -25.22 -21.83 26.42
N GLY A 21 -26.03 -20.79 26.37
CA GLY A 21 -25.91 -19.72 25.38
C GLY A 21 -25.31 -18.48 26.02
N GLY A 22 -24.12 -18.58 26.59
CA GLY A 22 -23.31 -17.38 26.76
C GLY A 22 -23.01 -16.82 25.38
N PRO A 23 -22.99 -15.47 25.18
CA PRO A 23 -22.51 -14.92 23.93
C PRO A 23 -21.14 -15.55 23.70
N ALA A 24 -21.01 -16.26 22.56
CA ALA A 24 -19.71 -16.74 22.10
C ALA A 24 -18.77 -15.53 22.21
N PRO A 25 -17.54 -15.70 22.73
CA PRO A 25 -16.58 -14.61 22.71
C PRO A 25 -16.57 -14.15 21.26
N ILE A 26 -16.84 -12.83 21.06
CA ILE A 26 -16.88 -12.19 19.74
C ILE A 26 -15.53 -12.59 19.14
N GLY A 27 -15.60 -13.66 18.35
CA GLY A 27 -14.46 -14.43 17.94
C GLY A 27 -13.48 -13.48 17.39
N ALA A 28 -12.23 -13.68 17.69
CA ALA A 28 -11.15 -13.07 16.96
C ALA A 28 -11.63 -13.00 15.51
N ARG A 29 -12.04 -11.83 15.08
CA ARG A 29 -12.34 -11.57 13.66
C ARG A 29 -11.11 -12.09 12.98
N SER A 30 -11.26 -13.14 12.21
CA SER A 30 -10.20 -13.68 11.38
C SER A 30 -9.68 -12.44 10.68
N ARG A 31 -8.48 -12.00 11.13
CA ARG A 31 -7.85 -10.80 10.60
C ARG A 31 -7.80 -11.05 9.11
N ALA A 32 -8.58 -10.31 8.33
CA ALA A 32 -8.52 -10.41 6.89
C ALA A 32 -7.04 -10.38 6.52
N PRO A 33 -6.58 -11.20 5.56
CA PRO A 33 -5.18 -11.25 5.23
C PRO A 33 -4.70 -9.81 5.09
N GLN A 34 -3.79 -9.41 5.97
CA GLN A 34 -3.33 -8.02 6.03
C GLN A 34 -2.60 -7.76 4.72
N CYS A 35 -3.17 -6.90 3.88
CA CYS A 35 -2.50 -6.52 2.65
C CYS A 35 -1.29 -5.66 3.01
N SER A 36 -0.14 -6.01 2.48
CA SER A 36 1.03 -5.14 2.50
C SER A 36 1.19 -4.51 1.12
N ILE A 37 1.25 -3.19 1.08
CA ILE A 37 1.32 -2.42 -0.15
C ILE A 37 2.68 -1.76 -0.26
N ALA A 38 3.37 -2.00 -1.37
CA ALA A 38 4.58 -1.25 -1.69
C ALA A 38 4.25 0.00 -2.51
N VAL A 39 4.78 1.17 -2.12
CA VAL A 39 4.55 2.44 -2.82
C VAL A 39 5.89 3.01 -3.29
N PHE A 40 6.03 3.10 -4.60
CA PHE A 40 7.17 3.75 -5.26
C PHE A 40 6.77 5.17 -5.70
N GLY A 41 7.59 6.16 -5.33
CA GLY A 41 7.27 7.56 -5.54
C GLY A 41 6.44 8.18 -4.41
N ALA A 42 6.52 7.62 -3.21
CA ALA A 42 5.77 8.03 -2.02
C ALA A 42 6.00 9.50 -1.58
N SER A 43 7.13 10.10 -1.94
CA SER A 43 7.41 11.51 -1.67
C SER A 43 6.76 12.51 -2.65
N GLY A 44 6.11 12.01 -3.71
CA GLY A 44 5.34 12.81 -4.65
C GLY A 44 3.90 13.02 -4.17
N GLY A 45 3.18 13.98 -4.76
CA GLY A 45 1.79 14.29 -4.36
C GLY A 45 0.87 13.07 -4.43
N THR A 46 0.83 12.37 -5.56
CA THR A 46 -0.03 11.17 -5.72
C THR A 46 0.45 10.01 -4.83
N GLY A 47 1.77 9.80 -4.71
CA GLY A 47 2.31 8.73 -3.89
C GLY A 47 2.05 8.93 -2.40
N SER A 48 2.15 10.16 -1.88
CA SER A 48 1.85 10.46 -0.48
C SER A 48 0.37 10.26 -0.15
N GLU A 49 -0.54 10.58 -1.07
CA GLU A 49 -1.97 10.29 -0.92
C GLU A 49 -2.24 8.77 -0.91
N ALA A 50 -1.57 8.02 -1.77
CA ALA A 50 -1.70 6.56 -1.77
C ALA A 50 -1.22 5.93 -0.45
N VAL A 51 -0.11 6.43 0.11
CA VAL A 51 0.38 6.02 1.43
C VAL A 51 -0.65 6.32 2.51
N LEU A 52 -1.17 7.56 2.55
CA LEU A 52 -2.17 7.96 3.54
C LEU A 52 -3.40 7.06 3.50
N GLN A 53 -3.99 6.90 2.33
CA GLN A 53 -5.22 6.10 2.16
C GLN A 53 -5.02 4.62 2.50
N ALA A 54 -3.84 4.05 2.22
CA ALA A 54 -3.51 2.68 2.60
C ALA A 54 -3.40 2.54 4.13
N LEU A 55 -2.72 3.48 4.80
CA LEU A 55 -2.61 3.51 6.25
C LEU A 55 -3.96 3.70 6.95
N GLU A 56 -4.83 4.58 6.43
CA GLU A 56 -6.19 4.79 6.93
C GLU A 56 -7.06 3.53 6.82
N ARG A 57 -6.84 2.71 5.81
CA ARG A 57 -7.49 1.40 5.66
C ARG A 57 -6.89 0.32 6.58
N GLY A 58 -5.84 0.66 7.29
CA GLY A 58 -5.16 -0.26 8.20
C GLY A 58 -4.21 -1.24 7.52
N GLU A 59 -3.81 -0.97 6.29
CA GLU A 59 -2.84 -1.77 5.55
C GLU A 59 -1.41 -1.47 6.02
N ASP A 60 -0.52 -2.45 5.90
CA ASP A 60 0.90 -2.23 6.07
C ASP A 60 1.48 -1.63 4.78
N VAL A 61 2.28 -0.59 4.91
CA VAL A 61 2.83 0.13 3.76
C VAL A 61 4.35 0.13 3.81
N THR A 62 4.99 -0.25 2.70
CA THR A 62 6.43 -0.13 2.52
C THR A 62 6.72 0.85 1.39
N CYS A 63 7.54 1.87 1.67
CA CYS A 63 7.90 2.89 0.69
C CYS A 63 9.40 2.85 0.37
N LEU A 64 9.74 3.05 -0.91
CA LEU A 64 11.10 3.37 -1.33
C LEU A 64 11.20 4.87 -1.62
N VAL A 65 12.10 5.55 -0.92
CA VAL A 65 12.33 6.98 -1.11
C VAL A 65 13.82 7.28 -1.21
N ARG A 66 14.20 8.22 -2.06
CA ARG A 66 15.60 8.68 -2.19
C ARG A 66 16.06 9.44 -0.94
N ASP A 67 15.13 10.16 -0.33
CA ASP A 67 15.38 10.99 0.84
C ASP A 67 14.17 10.92 1.77
N ARG A 68 14.36 10.39 2.98
CA ARG A 68 13.30 10.22 3.99
C ARG A 68 12.70 11.55 4.43
N SER A 69 13.49 12.63 4.44
CA SER A 69 13.00 13.95 4.85
C SER A 69 11.95 14.54 3.91
N LYS A 70 11.88 14.01 2.66
CA LYS A 70 10.89 14.40 1.65
C LYS A 70 9.60 13.62 1.73
N LEU A 71 9.52 12.57 2.55
CA LEU A 71 8.28 11.85 2.79
C LEU A 71 7.44 12.59 3.82
N LYS A 72 6.45 13.32 3.34
CA LYS A 72 5.61 14.20 4.14
C LYS A 72 4.14 13.82 3.99
N ALA A 73 3.36 14.05 5.04
CA ALA A 73 1.92 13.86 4.99
C ALA A 73 1.28 14.81 3.96
N PRO A 74 0.36 14.33 3.13
CA PRO A 74 -0.33 15.19 2.19
C PRO A 74 -1.27 16.16 2.92
N ARG A 75 -1.66 17.24 2.26
CA ARG A 75 -2.55 18.27 2.84
C ARG A 75 -3.95 17.76 3.16
N SER A 76 -4.37 16.68 2.54
CA SER A 76 -5.64 16.01 2.78
C SER A 76 -5.67 15.25 4.11
N ALA A 77 -4.51 14.97 4.72
CA ALA A 77 -4.43 14.22 5.96
C ALA A 77 -5.09 14.98 7.12
N ALA A 78 -6.27 14.54 7.53
CA ALA A 78 -6.95 15.08 8.70
C ALA A 78 -6.11 14.81 9.96
N GLY A 79 -5.79 15.85 10.70
CA GLY A 79 -5.00 15.76 11.94
C GLY A 79 -3.49 15.84 11.75
N PHE A 80 -2.97 15.93 10.54
CA PHE A 80 -1.57 16.22 10.29
C PHE A 80 -1.39 17.69 9.89
N SER A 81 -0.38 18.33 10.44
CA SER A 81 0.06 19.62 9.88
C SER A 81 0.58 19.35 8.47
N ALA A 82 0.20 20.18 7.51
CA ALA A 82 0.78 20.12 6.17
C ALA A 82 2.31 20.12 6.29
N ASP A 83 2.97 19.21 5.58
CA ASP A 83 4.42 18.99 5.65
C ASP A 83 4.96 18.27 6.90
N ALA A 84 4.12 17.75 7.79
CA ALA A 84 4.57 16.89 8.87
C ALA A 84 5.19 15.57 8.32
N PRO A 85 6.22 15.02 8.97
CA PRO A 85 6.72 13.71 8.59
C PRO A 85 5.64 12.65 8.78
N PHE A 86 5.57 11.68 7.85
CA PHE A 86 4.74 10.51 8.05
C PHE A 86 5.32 9.63 9.16
N VAL A 87 4.54 9.41 10.22
CA VAL A 87 4.87 8.50 11.31
C VAL A 87 3.69 7.55 11.51
N SER A 88 3.94 6.25 11.35
CA SER A 88 2.96 5.20 11.62
C SER A 88 3.69 3.89 11.88
N ASP A 89 3.18 3.10 12.83
CA ASP A 89 3.71 1.76 13.13
C ASP A 89 3.56 0.79 11.95
N LYS A 90 2.67 1.13 11.00
CA LYS A 90 2.40 0.36 9.78
C LYS A 90 3.15 0.87 8.56
N LEU A 91 4.03 1.86 8.73
CA LEU A 91 4.81 2.44 7.66
C LEU A 91 6.28 2.06 7.77
N THR A 92 6.74 1.27 6.82
CA THR A 92 8.16 0.95 6.65
C THR A 92 8.74 1.81 5.53
N VAL A 93 9.78 2.59 5.85
CA VAL A 93 10.45 3.44 4.86
C VAL A 93 11.85 2.90 4.58
N LYS A 94 12.08 2.50 3.34
CA LYS A 94 13.40 2.13 2.80
C LYS A 94 13.99 3.32 2.05
N GLN A 95 15.27 3.55 2.23
CA GLN A 95 15.98 4.58 1.48
C GLN A 95 16.74 3.95 0.33
N GLY A 96 16.57 4.49 -0.87
CA GLY A 96 17.21 3.96 -2.07
C GLY A 96 16.66 4.57 -3.36
N SER A 97 17.09 4.02 -4.49
CA SER A 97 16.68 4.45 -5.82
C SER A 97 15.96 3.33 -6.58
N VAL A 98 14.92 3.68 -7.31
CA VAL A 98 14.21 2.73 -8.20
C VAL A 98 15.10 2.24 -9.36
N THR A 99 16.12 2.99 -9.71
CA THR A 99 17.10 2.59 -10.75
C THR A 99 18.12 1.55 -10.25
N ASN A 100 18.21 1.38 -8.93
CA ASN A 100 19.03 0.32 -8.32
C ASN A 100 18.13 -0.88 -8.00
N LYS A 101 18.38 -1.99 -8.68
CA LYS A 101 17.61 -3.22 -8.50
C LYS A 101 17.64 -3.73 -7.07
N ALA A 102 18.79 -3.68 -6.38
CA ALA A 102 18.92 -4.16 -5.00
C ALA A 102 18.05 -3.35 -4.02
N ASP A 103 17.96 -2.03 -4.21
CA ASP A 103 17.10 -1.17 -3.39
C ASP A 103 15.61 -1.49 -3.60
N VAL A 104 15.24 -1.82 -4.84
CA VAL A 104 13.87 -2.23 -5.18
C VAL A 104 13.56 -3.59 -4.57
N ASP A 105 14.45 -4.58 -4.71
CA ASP A 105 14.26 -5.91 -4.15
C ASP A 105 14.11 -5.87 -2.61
N ALA A 106 14.89 -5.02 -1.94
CA ALA A 106 14.81 -4.82 -0.51
C ALA A 106 13.41 -4.39 -0.02
N VAL A 107 12.60 -3.74 -0.86
CA VAL A 107 11.21 -3.35 -0.51
C VAL A 107 10.33 -4.56 -0.27
N PHE A 108 10.58 -5.66 -0.95
CA PHE A 108 9.78 -6.88 -0.87
C PHE A 108 10.24 -7.83 0.23
N GLU A 109 11.48 -7.69 0.70
CA GLU A 109 12.07 -8.58 1.70
C GLU A 109 11.33 -8.52 3.03
N GLY A 110 10.75 -9.66 3.45
CA GLY A 110 10.08 -9.83 4.73
C GLY A 110 8.77 -9.03 4.90
N GLN A 111 8.29 -8.35 3.86
CA GLN A 111 7.13 -7.45 3.96
C GLN A 111 5.80 -8.11 3.53
N GLY A 112 5.84 -9.27 2.88
CA GLY A 112 4.63 -9.93 2.39
C GLY A 112 3.81 -9.05 1.44
N VAL A 113 4.47 -8.32 0.56
CA VAL A 113 3.83 -7.38 -0.38
C VAL A 113 2.84 -8.10 -1.28
N THR A 114 1.59 -7.65 -1.28
CA THR A 114 0.49 -8.22 -2.08
C THR A 114 0.07 -7.32 -3.24
N GLY A 115 0.40 -6.04 -3.17
CA GLY A 115 0.11 -5.05 -4.18
C GLY A 115 1.16 -3.95 -4.26
N VAL A 116 1.30 -3.36 -5.43
CA VAL A 116 2.28 -2.31 -5.70
C VAL A 116 1.60 -1.11 -6.33
N VAL A 117 1.93 0.07 -5.83
CA VAL A 117 1.57 1.36 -6.42
C VAL A 117 2.82 2.04 -6.93
N VAL A 118 2.82 2.39 -8.21
CA VAL A 118 3.91 3.10 -8.89
C VAL A 118 3.44 4.49 -9.25
N ALA A 119 3.89 5.48 -8.50
CA ALA A 119 3.60 6.91 -8.72
C ALA A 119 4.91 7.68 -8.95
N LEU A 120 5.75 7.11 -9.82
CA LEU A 120 7.03 7.70 -10.17
C LEU A 120 6.83 8.93 -11.02
N GLY A 121 7.59 9.97 -10.74
CA GLY A 121 7.57 11.22 -11.45
C GLY A 121 8.46 12.23 -10.77
N GLY A 122 8.49 13.43 -11.32
CA GLY A 122 9.28 14.52 -10.75
C GLY A 122 9.52 15.64 -11.78
N LYS A 123 10.27 16.66 -11.36
CA LYS A 123 10.71 17.70 -12.28
C LYS A 123 11.71 17.08 -13.26
N THR A 124 11.61 17.47 -14.52
CA THR A 124 12.45 16.95 -15.63
C THR A 124 13.95 16.99 -15.33
N LYS A 125 14.39 17.95 -14.51
CA LYS A 125 15.79 18.10 -14.09
C LYS A 125 16.24 17.02 -13.08
N ASP A 126 15.30 16.47 -12.30
CA ASP A 126 15.56 15.52 -11.22
C ASP A 126 15.33 14.07 -11.67
N VAL A 127 14.72 13.91 -12.82
CA VAL A 127 14.36 12.65 -13.45
C VAL A 127 15.28 12.49 -14.67
N GLY A 128 16.25 11.62 -14.58
CA GLY A 128 17.08 11.30 -15.75
C GLY A 128 16.23 10.71 -16.89
N PRO A 129 16.75 10.68 -18.11
CA PRO A 129 15.99 10.26 -19.29
C PRO A 129 15.46 8.81 -19.21
N THR A 130 16.08 7.94 -18.45
CA THR A 130 15.74 6.50 -18.37
C THR A 130 15.12 6.11 -17.01
N MET A 131 15.07 7.01 -16.02
CA MET A 131 14.68 6.67 -14.66
C MET A 131 13.28 6.01 -14.57
N LEU A 132 12.33 6.49 -15.34
CA LEU A 132 10.98 5.93 -15.36
C LEU A 132 10.97 4.52 -15.95
N GLN A 133 11.68 4.32 -17.06
CA GLN A 133 11.80 3.04 -17.73
C GLN A 133 12.53 2.03 -16.85
N ASP A 134 13.76 2.36 -16.43
CA ASP A 134 14.60 1.47 -15.63
C ASP A 134 13.95 1.16 -14.27
N GLY A 135 13.39 2.18 -13.63
CA GLY A 135 12.72 2.03 -12.35
C GLY A 135 11.47 1.15 -12.45
N THR A 136 10.65 1.33 -13.49
CA THR A 136 9.46 0.50 -13.70
C THR A 136 9.85 -0.94 -14.05
N ALA A 137 10.87 -1.14 -14.89
CA ALA A 137 11.39 -2.47 -15.23
C ALA A 137 11.89 -3.22 -13.98
N ASN A 138 12.66 -2.56 -13.10
CA ASN A 138 13.12 -3.13 -11.85
C ASN A 138 11.93 -3.52 -10.93
N ILE A 139 10.92 -2.66 -10.83
CA ILE A 139 9.73 -2.93 -10.01
C ILE A 139 8.95 -4.14 -10.56
N ILE A 140 8.75 -4.21 -11.88
CA ILE A 140 8.07 -5.35 -12.53
C ILE A 140 8.85 -6.64 -12.28
N ALA A 141 10.17 -6.61 -12.43
CA ALA A 141 11.02 -7.78 -12.18
C ALA A 141 10.91 -8.25 -10.72
N ALA A 142 10.94 -7.32 -9.75
CA ALA A 142 10.78 -7.64 -8.35
C ALA A 142 9.37 -8.19 -8.03
N CYS A 143 8.31 -7.64 -8.64
CA CYS A 143 6.96 -8.17 -8.51
C CYS A 143 6.85 -9.61 -9.01
N LYS A 144 7.42 -9.91 -10.19
CA LYS A 144 7.45 -11.26 -10.76
C LYS A 144 8.19 -12.23 -9.84
N ALA A 145 9.35 -11.83 -9.31
CA ALA A 145 10.16 -12.66 -8.41
C ALA A 145 9.44 -12.98 -7.08
N ASN A 146 8.63 -12.05 -6.57
CA ASN A 146 7.90 -12.19 -5.31
C ASN A 146 6.43 -12.62 -5.48
N GLY A 147 6.00 -12.97 -6.69
CA GLY A 147 4.64 -13.44 -6.96
C GLY A 147 3.53 -12.39 -6.78
N VAL A 148 3.88 -11.10 -6.81
CA VAL A 148 2.91 -10.01 -6.70
C VAL A 148 2.15 -9.87 -8.02
N LYS A 149 0.82 -9.98 -7.94
CA LYS A 149 -0.07 -10.02 -9.11
C LYS A 149 -0.77 -8.68 -9.39
N ARG A 150 -0.67 -7.71 -8.48
CA ARG A 150 -1.40 -6.44 -8.57
C ARG A 150 -0.43 -5.28 -8.59
N ILE A 151 -0.37 -4.59 -9.72
CA ILE A 151 0.43 -3.38 -9.90
C ILE A 151 -0.51 -2.29 -10.43
N SER A 152 -0.52 -1.15 -9.77
CA SER A 152 -1.19 0.07 -10.22
C SER A 152 -0.14 1.11 -10.58
N VAL A 153 -0.15 1.55 -11.82
CA VAL A 153 0.83 2.53 -12.33
C VAL A 153 0.11 3.83 -12.69
N VAL A 154 0.60 4.92 -12.16
CA VAL A 154 0.13 6.26 -12.54
C VAL A 154 0.91 6.70 -13.77
N THR A 155 0.21 6.89 -14.87
CA THR A 155 0.75 7.35 -16.14
C THR A 155 0.17 8.72 -16.53
N SER A 156 0.72 9.33 -17.56
CA SER A 156 0.19 10.59 -18.11
C SER A 156 -0.89 10.32 -19.15
N ILE A 157 -1.86 11.21 -19.27
CA ILE A 157 -2.78 11.23 -20.42
C ILE A 157 -1.97 11.44 -21.72
N GLY A 158 -2.33 10.74 -22.77
CA GLY A 158 -1.64 10.82 -24.06
C GLY A 158 -0.51 9.80 -24.24
N VAL A 159 -0.38 8.83 -23.32
CA VAL A 159 0.53 7.68 -23.44
C VAL A 159 -0.28 6.44 -23.82
N GLY A 160 0.22 5.63 -24.76
CA GLY A 160 -0.45 4.43 -25.26
C GLY A 160 -1.84 4.74 -25.83
N ASP A 161 -2.84 3.95 -25.47
CA ASP A 161 -4.21 4.04 -25.97
C ASP A 161 -4.94 5.35 -25.63
N SER A 162 -4.39 6.16 -24.69
CA SER A 162 -5.00 7.42 -24.28
C SER A 162 -4.64 8.61 -25.21
N MET A 163 -3.77 8.39 -26.19
CA MET A 163 -3.36 9.45 -27.11
C MET A 163 -4.56 10.07 -27.86
N ASP A 164 -5.51 9.24 -28.28
CA ASP A 164 -6.68 9.70 -29.04
C ASP A 164 -7.72 10.44 -28.19
N GLN A 165 -7.68 10.25 -26.87
CA GLN A 165 -8.59 10.90 -25.93
C GLN A 165 -8.14 12.32 -25.55
N ALA A 166 -6.88 12.68 -25.84
CA ALA A 166 -6.34 13.99 -25.53
C ALA A 166 -6.83 15.06 -26.51
N PRO A 167 -7.28 16.25 -26.05
CA PRO A 167 -7.61 17.37 -26.91
C PRO A 167 -6.43 17.72 -27.83
N TRP A 168 -6.72 18.13 -29.07
CA TRP A 168 -5.69 18.39 -30.08
C TRP A 168 -4.61 19.39 -29.61
N ALA A 169 -5.01 20.44 -28.88
CA ALA A 169 -4.09 21.45 -28.35
C ALA A 169 -3.15 20.84 -27.29
N PHE A 170 -3.65 19.93 -26.47
CA PHE A 170 -2.85 19.20 -25.50
C PHE A 170 -1.89 18.22 -26.19
N ARG A 171 -2.36 17.53 -27.24
CA ARG A 171 -1.51 16.64 -28.07
C ARG A 171 -0.34 17.43 -28.68
N LEU A 172 -0.60 18.62 -29.22
CA LEU A 172 0.43 19.48 -29.77
C LEU A 172 1.44 19.92 -28.68
N LEU A 173 0.95 20.32 -27.51
CA LEU A 173 1.79 20.66 -26.35
C LEU A 173 2.68 19.49 -25.92
N MET A 174 2.09 18.30 -25.84
CA MET A 174 2.84 17.09 -25.45
C MET A 174 3.90 16.71 -26.47
N MET A 175 3.59 16.81 -27.78
CA MET A 175 4.55 16.54 -28.85
C MET A 175 5.71 17.53 -28.89
N THR A 176 5.49 18.79 -28.51
CA THR A 176 6.53 19.82 -28.59
C THR A 176 7.35 19.93 -27.30
N VAL A 177 6.71 19.86 -26.14
CA VAL A 177 7.36 20.13 -24.83
C VAL A 177 7.79 18.84 -24.14
N MET A 178 7.03 17.75 -24.29
CA MET A 178 7.26 16.50 -23.56
C MET A 178 7.67 15.33 -24.46
N SER A 179 8.01 15.57 -25.73
CA SER A 179 8.41 14.51 -26.67
C SER A 179 9.52 13.62 -26.12
N SER A 180 10.49 14.20 -25.42
CA SER A 180 11.61 13.46 -24.82
C SER A 180 11.18 12.50 -23.70
N ILE A 181 10.05 12.74 -23.06
CA ILE A 181 9.51 11.91 -21.95
C ILE A 181 8.57 10.83 -22.51
N MET A 182 7.80 11.16 -23.55
CA MET A 182 6.84 10.25 -24.17
C MET A 182 7.47 9.13 -24.99
N VAL A 183 8.56 9.40 -25.68
CA VAL A 183 9.29 8.37 -26.46
C VAL A 183 9.76 7.20 -25.59
N MET A 184 9.91 7.42 -24.29
CA MET A 184 10.34 6.38 -23.35
C MET A 184 9.22 5.49 -22.83
N ALA A 185 7.98 5.97 -22.87
CA ALA A 185 6.81 5.23 -22.39
C ALA A 185 6.22 4.29 -23.44
N ASP A 186 6.55 4.52 -24.72
CA ASP A 186 5.95 3.82 -25.87
C ASP A 186 6.89 2.78 -26.52
N LYS A 187 7.97 2.40 -25.84
CA LYS A 187 8.88 1.39 -26.38
C LYS A 187 8.28 0.00 -26.12
N PRO A 188 7.92 -0.76 -27.19
CA PRO A 188 7.43 -2.13 -27.01
C PRO A 188 8.51 -2.95 -26.31
N GLU A 189 8.11 -3.73 -25.33
CA GLU A 189 8.96 -4.72 -24.69
C GLU A 189 9.41 -5.75 -25.74
N PRO A 190 10.68 -6.21 -25.72
CA PRO A 190 11.19 -7.26 -26.60
C PRO A 190 10.56 -8.62 -26.28
#